data_323742135acd8412e4af76b671fc1d60
#
_entry.id   323742135acd8412e4af76b671fc1d60
#
_cell.length_a   1.000
_cell.length_b   1.000
_cell.length_c   1.000
_cell.angle_alpha   90.00
_cell.angle_beta   90.00
_cell.angle_gamma   90.00
#
_symmetry.space_group_name_H-M   'P 1'
#
loop_
_entity.id
_entity.type
_entity.pdbx_description
1 polymer ?
#
loop_
_entity_poly.entity_id
_entity_poly.type
_entity_poly.pdbx_seq_one_letter_code
_entity_poly.pdbx_strand_id
1 'polypeptide(L)'
;MLLSSCTSTQIVTETKYIVSTPAKIDRPVKPEFETLNSKKSITDKDNFKKLQINISLLKNYTLSLQDVIDYYESEIDRMNAENNK
;
A
#
# COMPACT_ATOMS: atom_id res chain seq x y z
N MET A 1 -41.20 -12.98 -18.82
CA MET A 1 -41.10 -12.85 -18.60
C MET A 1 -40.82 -12.92 -18.47
N LEU A 2 -40.42 -12.94 -18.23
CA LEU A 2 -40.07 -12.95 -17.95
C LEU A 2 -39.47 -13.04 -17.78
N LEU A 3 -39.10 -13.02 -17.64
CA LEU A 3 -38.65 -12.99 -17.39
C LEU A 3 -38.06 -12.84 -17.43
N SER A 4 -37.84 -12.85 -17.58
CA SER A 4 -37.53 -12.58 -17.56
C SER A 4 -37.13 -12.24 -17.56
N SER A 5 -37.10 -12.07 -17.56
CA SER A 5 -36.87 -11.62 -17.38
C SER A 5 -36.43 -11.35 -17.00
N CYS A 6 -36.80 -11.28 -17.29
CA CYS A 6 -36.30 -10.70 -16.64
C CYS A 6 -35.29 -10.80 -15.86
N THR A 7 -35.08 -10.92 -15.41
CA THR A 7 -34.06 -11.41 -14.57
C THR A 7 -32.65 -11.31 -15.08
N SER A 8 -32.43 -11.59 -16.28
CA SER A 8 -31.08 -11.54 -16.87
C SER A 8 -30.51 -10.14 -16.88
N THR A 9 -31.31 -9.16 -16.86
CA THR A 9 -30.85 -7.78 -16.90
C THR A 9 -30.13 -7.39 -15.63
N GLN A 10 -30.46 -7.97 -14.53
CA GLN A 10 -29.83 -7.65 -13.26
C GLN A 10 -28.39 -8.07 -13.22
N ILE A 11 -28.07 -9.15 -13.87
CA ILE A 11 -26.70 -9.68 -13.88
C ILE A 11 -25.76 -8.73 -14.57
N VAL A 12 -26.20 -8.07 -15.60
CA VAL A 12 -25.35 -7.12 -16.31
C VAL A 12 -24.92 -5.97 -15.43
N THR A 13 -25.80 -5.51 -14.58
CA THR A 13 -25.48 -4.41 -13.68
C THR A 13 -24.41 -4.81 -12.67
N GLU A 14 -24.49 -6.01 -12.16
CA GLU A 14 -23.51 -6.48 -11.19
C GLU A 14 -22.12 -6.59 -11.80
N THR A 15 -22.04 -6.99 -13.03
CA THR A 15 -20.77 -7.19 -13.71
C THR A 15 -19.94 -5.91 -13.75
N LYS A 16 -20.57 -4.76 -13.81
CA LYS A 16 -19.86 -3.49 -13.87
C LYS A 16 -18.99 -3.23 -12.65
N TYR A 17 -19.39 -3.69 -11.51
CA TYR A 17 -18.64 -3.42 -10.28
C TYR A 17 -17.44 -4.33 -10.11
N ILE A 18 -17.49 -5.50 -10.70
CA ILE A 18 -16.42 -6.49 -10.54
C ILE A 18 -15.16 -6.07 -11.27
N VAL A 19 -15.30 -5.32 -12.34
CA VAL A 19 -14.20 -4.97 -13.22
C VAL A 19 -13.24 -3.96 -12.57
N SER A 20 -13.67 -3.28 -11.53
CA SER A 20 -12.94 -2.15 -10.97
C SER A 20 -11.97 -2.51 -9.85
N THR A 21 -11.71 -3.78 -9.62
CA THR A 21 -10.79 -4.20 -8.57
C THR A 21 -9.37 -3.73 -8.87
N PRO A 22 -8.72 -3.03 -7.95
CA PRO A 22 -7.34 -2.58 -8.19
C PRO A 22 -6.37 -3.74 -8.18
N ALA A 23 -5.30 -3.60 -8.94
CA ALA A 23 -4.22 -4.56 -8.91
C ALA A 23 -3.54 -4.53 -7.56
N LYS A 24 -3.26 -5.70 -7.03
CA LYS A 24 -2.53 -5.81 -5.78
C LYS A 24 -1.06 -5.51 -6.02
N ILE A 25 -0.48 -4.64 -5.20
CA ILE A 25 0.95 -4.38 -5.25
C ILE A 25 1.61 -4.95 -4.01
N ASP A 26 2.88 -5.30 -4.15
CA ASP A 26 3.61 -5.91 -3.06
C ASP A 26 3.88 -4.90 -1.96
N ARG A 27 3.91 -5.41 -0.75
CA ARG A 27 4.28 -4.65 0.42
C ARG A 27 5.78 -4.35 0.37
N PRO A 28 6.21 -3.13 0.73
CA PRO A 28 7.64 -2.85 0.81
C PRO A 28 8.34 -3.79 1.78
N VAL A 29 9.56 -4.15 1.44
CA VAL A 29 10.35 -5.04 2.29
C VAL A 29 10.83 -4.28 3.51
N LYS A 30 10.61 -4.86 4.69
CA LYS A 30 11.07 -4.29 5.94
C LYS A 30 12.59 -4.29 5.96
N PRO A 31 13.24 -3.15 6.27
CA PRO A 31 14.70 -3.10 6.27
C PRO A 31 15.29 -3.84 7.46
N GLU A 32 16.51 -4.30 7.27
CA GLU A 32 17.29 -4.87 8.36
C GLU A 32 18.16 -3.76 8.95
N PHE A 33 17.91 -3.46 10.22
CA PHE A 33 18.61 -2.38 10.88
C PHE A 33 19.96 -2.85 11.41
N GLU A 34 20.91 -1.92 11.46
CA GLU A 34 22.22 -2.18 12.06
C GLU A 34 22.11 -2.28 13.57
N THR A 35 22.81 -3.24 14.14
CA THR A 35 22.80 -3.44 15.59
C THR A 35 23.90 -2.60 16.23
N LEU A 36 23.52 -1.70 17.12
CA LEU A 36 24.47 -0.88 17.84
C LEU A 36 25.13 -1.70 18.95
N ASN A 37 26.38 -1.34 19.27
CA ASN A 37 27.08 -1.97 20.36
C ASN A 37 26.59 -1.40 21.70
N SER A 38 25.89 -2.22 22.48
CA SER A 38 25.26 -1.78 23.72
C SER A 38 26.26 -1.43 24.80
N LYS A 39 27.53 -1.82 24.65
CA LYS A 39 28.58 -1.51 25.61
C LYS A 39 29.22 -0.16 25.35
N LYS A 40 28.91 0.49 24.26
CA LYS A 40 29.48 1.79 23.90
C LYS A 40 28.41 2.86 23.94
N SER A 41 28.85 4.10 24.12
CA SER A 41 27.97 5.24 24.12
C SER A 41 27.31 5.43 22.75
N ILE A 42 26.16 6.05 22.73
CA ILE A 42 25.50 6.43 21.47
C ILE A 42 26.33 7.45 20.70
N THR A 43 27.19 8.18 21.39
CA THR A 43 28.11 9.13 20.75
C THR A 43 29.37 8.47 20.21
N ASP A 44 29.56 7.17 20.48
CA ASP A 44 30.64 6.42 19.86
C ASP A 44 30.50 6.52 18.33
N LYS A 45 31.62 6.71 17.66
CA LYS A 45 31.60 7.00 16.22
C LYS A 45 30.89 5.92 15.42
N ASP A 46 31.16 4.65 15.74
CA ASP A 46 30.53 3.54 15.01
C ASP A 46 29.03 3.44 15.30
N ASN A 47 28.67 3.60 16.58
CA ASN A 47 27.27 3.57 16.97
C ASN A 47 26.50 4.73 16.34
N PHE A 48 27.08 5.90 16.32
CA PHE A 48 26.44 7.07 15.72
C PHE A 48 26.21 6.85 14.23
N LYS A 49 27.19 6.30 13.55
CA LYS A 49 27.08 6.00 12.12
C LYS A 49 25.96 4.98 11.86
N LYS A 50 25.89 3.93 12.67
CA LYS A 50 24.84 2.92 12.54
C LYS A 50 23.46 3.52 12.80
N LEU A 51 23.36 4.41 13.77
CA LEU A 51 22.11 5.10 14.05
C LEU A 51 21.65 5.93 12.85
N GLN A 52 22.59 6.64 12.23
CA GLN A 52 22.27 7.42 11.04
C GLN A 52 21.78 6.54 9.89
N ILE A 53 22.42 5.39 9.71
CA ILE A 53 21.98 4.42 8.70
C ILE A 53 20.56 3.95 9.02
N ASN A 54 20.28 3.62 10.26
CA ASN A 54 18.96 3.15 10.67
C ASN A 54 17.88 4.19 10.44
N ILE A 55 18.19 5.45 10.72
CA ILE A 55 17.24 6.55 10.46
C ILE A 55 16.93 6.65 8.98
N SER A 56 17.95 6.55 8.13
CA SER A 56 17.77 6.59 6.68
C SER A 56 16.92 5.42 6.18
N LEU A 57 17.19 4.22 6.70
CA LEU A 57 16.43 3.03 6.34
C LEU A 57 14.97 3.16 6.73
N LEU A 58 14.72 3.66 7.93
CA LEU A 58 13.36 3.86 8.41
C LEU A 58 12.62 4.90 7.58
N LYS A 59 13.30 6.00 7.26
CA LYS A 59 12.73 7.05 6.43
C LYS A 59 12.32 6.50 5.06
N ASN A 60 13.22 5.75 4.42
CA ASN A 60 12.94 5.21 3.10
C ASN A 60 11.79 4.20 3.14
N TYR A 61 11.75 3.37 4.16
CA TYR A 61 10.68 2.41 4.33
C TYR A 61 9.33 3.12 4.52
N THR A 62 9.30 4.18 5.33
CA THR A 62 8.12 4.97 5.57
C THR A 62 7.61 5.61 4.28
N LEU A 63 8.52 6.16 3.46
CA LEU A 63 8.14 6.73 2.18
C LEU A 63 7.57 5.68 1.23
N SER A 64 8.14 4.49 1.22
CA SER A 64 7.62 3.40 0.39
C SER A 64 6.22 2.97 0.83
N LEU A 65 5.98 2.92 2.13
CA LEU A 65 4.65 2.62 2.65
C LEU A 65 3.64 3.72 2.27
N GLN A 66 4.07 4.98 2.29
CA GLN A 66 3.23 6.09 1.88
C GLN A 66 2.83 5.95 0.41
N ASP A 67 3.76 5.54 -0.44
CA ASP A 67 3.47 5.33 -1.86
C ASP A 67 2.42 4.24 -2.06
N VAL A 68 2.47 3.17 -1.27
CA VAL A 68 1.47 2.11 -1.32
C VAL A 68 0.09 2.64 -0.91
N ILE A 69 0.05 3.43 0.15
CA ILE A 69 -1.19 4.03 0.62
C ILE A 69 -1.76 4.95 -0.47
N ASP A 70 -0.93 5.78 -1.05
CA ASP A 70 -1.35 6.72 -2.10
C ASP A 70 -1.91 5.97 -3.31
N TYR A 71 -1.26 4.87 -3.68
CA TYR A 71 -1.75 4.04 -4.78
C TYR A 71 -3.16 3.53 -4.50
N TYR A 72 -3.39 2.94 -3.33
CA TYR A 72 -4.71 2.38 -3.03
C TYR A 72 -5.77 3.45 -2.85
N GLU A 73 -5.40 4.62 -2.31
CA GLU A 73 -6.33 5.74 -2.23
C GLU A 73 -6.75 6.22 -3.62
N SER A 74 -5.80 6.30 -4.54
CA SER A 74 -6.10 6.66 -5.93
C SER A 74 -7.04 5.65 -6.58
N GLU A 75 -6.83 4.36 -6.30
CA GLU A 75 -7.68 3.33 -6.86
C GLU A 75 -9.08 3.36 -6.28
N ILE A 76 -9.20 3.67 -5.01
CA ILE A 76 -10.51 3.84 -4.39
C ILE A 76 -11.25 5.01 -5.03
N ASP A 77 -10.57 6.13 -5.24
CA ASP A 77 -11.17 7.29 -5.89
C ASP A 77 -11.62 6.96 -7.31
N ARG A 78 -10.80 6.22 -8.05
CA ARG A 78 -11.15 5.79 -9.40
C ARG A 78 -12.38 4.90 -9.40
N MET A 79 -12.44 3.94 -8.48
CA MET A 79 -13.59 3.04 -8.38
C MET A 79 -14.87 3.79 -8.02
N ASN A 80 -14.76 4.75 -7.11
CA ASN A 80 -15.90 5.57 -6.73
C ASN A 80 -16.39 6.41 -7.89
N ALA A 81 -15.49 6.96 -8.68
CA ALA A 81 -15.86 7.73 -9.86
C ALA A 81 -16.60 6.86 -10.90
N GLU A 82 -16.14 5.62 -11.09
CA GLU A 82 -16.80 4.70 -12.01
C GLU A 82 -18.19 4.30 -11.51
N ASN A 83 -18.35 4.07 -10.22
CA ASN A 83 -19.62 3.66 -9.65
C ASN A 83 -20.65 4.77 -9.67
N ASN A 84 -20.22 6.02 -9.77
CA ASN A 84 -21.12 7.17 -9.80
C ASN A 84 -21.56 7.54 -11.22
N LYS A 85 -21.08 6.83 -12.23
CA LYS A 85 -21.54 7.02 -13.59
C LYS A 85 -22.89 6.31 -13.79
#